data_2ee44aba96b070c28f535b4a66f02d8b
#
_entry.id   2ee44aba96b070c28f535b4a66f02d8b
#
_cell.length_a   1.000
_cell.length_b   1.000
_cell.length_c   1.000
_cell.angle_alpha   90.00
_cell.angle_beta   90.00
_cell.angle_gamma   90.00
#
_symmetry.space_group_name_H-M   'P 1'
#
loop_
_entity.id
_entity.type
_entity.pdbx_description
1 polymer ?
#
loop_
_entity_poly.entity_id
_entity_poly.type
_entity_poly.pdbx_seq_one_letter_code
_entity_poly.pdbx_strand_id
1 'polypeptide(L)'
;LLFFLTSMHDPSADEIHMPDLPKDRSNVSTEQRHIEMLRDGLDVRRTRDVIGLVAKAQAAACATVGDQAIAIEAFVDDVLRGMERGGRLIYLGAGTSGRLGVLDASECPPTFGSAPETVIGLIAGGDTALRTSSEGTEDDPHGATALLEDLDITDADTVLGIAAGGTTPWVIGGIAAAKQRGATTGLLTCASLEPPPRPAPLCLPTASISSIN
;
A
#
# COMPACT_ATOMS: atom_id res chain seq x y z
N LEU A 1 3.94 19.00 -3.85
CA LEU A 1 4.84 18.72 -5.00
C LEU A 1 4.08 18.24 -6.23
N LEU A 2 2.90 17.63 -6.05
CA LEU A 2 2.09 17.09 -7.16
C LEU A 2 1.44 18.17 -8.03
N PHE A 3 1.24 19.38 -7.51
CA PHE A 3 0.49 20.45 -8.20
C PHE A 3 1.32 21.29 -9.20
N PHE A 4 2.63 21.14 -9.25
CA PHE A 4 3.52 22.00 -10.08
C PHE A 4 3.95 21.38 -11.41
N LEU A 5 3.59 20.14 -11.73
CA LEU A 5 4.09 19.42 -12.91
C LEU A 5 3.11 19.29 -14.08
N THR A 6 1.93 19.92 -14.03
CA THR A 6 0.90 19.74 -15.07
C THR A 6 0.98 20.71 -16.25
N SER A 7 1.99 21.58 -16.36
CA SER A 7 2.01 22.67 -17.35
C SER A 7 3.23 22.73 -18.27
N MET A 8 3.94 21.64 -18.55
CA MET A 8 5.00 21.64 -19.58
C MET A 8 4.94 20.36 -20.42
N HIS A 9 4.07 20.32 -21.40
CA HIS A 9 4.09 19.32 -22.46
C HIS A 9 4.95 19.84 -23.61
N ASP A 10 6.15 19.28 -23.79
CA ASP A 10 6.96 19.44 -24.98
C ASP A 10 6.76 18.19 -25.88
N PRO A 11 6.13 18.30 -27.05
CA PRO A 11 5.84 17.18 -27.92
C PRO A 11 7.06 16.64 -28.69
N SER A 12 8.26 17.20 -28.49
CA SER A 12 9.47 16.80 -29.20
C SER A 12 10.42 15.93 -28.36
N ALA A 13 9.99 15.39 -27.21
CA ALA A 13 10.82 14.49 -26.42
C ALA A 13 10.99 13.15 -27.14
N ASP A 14 12.21 12.86 -27.57
CA ASP A 14 12.62 11.55 -28.08
C ASP A 14 12.09 10.41 -27.18
N GLU A 15 11.52 9.39 -27.81
CA GLU A 15 10.97 8.23 -27.13
C GLU A 15 12.03 7.60 -26.21
N ILE A 16 11.81 7.65 -24.88
CA ILE A 16 12.74 7.05 -23.93
C ILE A 16 12.64 5.54 -24.09
N HIS A 17 13.64 4.95 -24.69
CA HIS A 17 13.74 3.50 -24.87
C HIS A 17 13.89 2.83 -23.48
N MET A 18 12.87 2.05 -23.09
CA MET A 18 12.94 1.19 -21.90
C MET A 18 13.63 -0.12 -22.32
N PRO A 19 14.66 -0.57 -21.60
CA PRO A 19 15.28 -1.86 -21.90
C PRO A 19 14.28 -3.00 -21.75
N ASP A 20 14.34 -3.99 -22.65
CA ASP A 20 13.54 -5.22 -22.56
C ASP A 20 13.86 -5.96 -21.26
N LEU A 21 12.86 -6.15 -20.41
CA LEU A 21 13.00 -6.87 -19.15
C LEU A 21 13.13 -8.39 -19.43
N PRO A 22 14.04 -9.11 -18.78
CA PRO A 22 14.11 -10.56 -18.87
C PRO A 22 12.79 -11.22 -18.49
N LYS A 23 12.36 -12.23 -19.27
CA LYS A 23 11.01 -12.83 -19.19
C LYS A 23 10.79 -13.78 -18.00
N ASP A 24 11.83 -14.17 -17.26
CA ASP A 24 11.70 -15.05 -16.10
C ASP A 24 12.30 -14.37 -14.84
N ARG A 25 11.44 -13.88 -13.97
CA ARG A 25 11.80 -13.20 -12.71
C ARG A 25 10.92 -13.65 -11.54
N SER A 26 10.44 -14.87 -11.56
CA SER A 26 9.49 -15.40 -10.57
C SER A 26 10.00 -15.39 -9.12
N ASN A 27 11.33 -15.31 -8.92
CA ASN A 27 11.97 -15.39 -7.59
C ASN A 27 12.61 -14.08 -7.10
N VAL A 28 12.36 -12.94 -7.76
CA VAL A 28 12.97 -11.65 -7.38
C VAL A 28 11.93 -10.79 -6.68
N SER A 29 12.25 -10.24 -5.51
CA SER A 29 11.36 -9.34 -4.79
C SER A 29 11.02 -8.10 -5.62
N THR A 30 9.88 -7.45 -5.34
CA THR A 30 9.46 -6.24 -6.06
C THR A 30 10.50 -5.12 -5.94
N GLU A 31 11.17 -5.00 -4.79
CA GLU A 31 12.24 -4.04 -4.57
C GLU A 31 13.48 -4.38 -5.38
N GLN A 32 13.89 -5.65 -5.43
CA GLN A 32 15.01 -6.09 -6.26
C GLN A 32 14.75 -5.88 -7.74
N ARG A 33 13.52 -6.11 -8.22
CA ARG A 33 13.13 -5.80 -9.61
C ARG A 33 13.27 -4.31 -9.92
N HIS A 34 12.84 -3.44 -9.02
CA HIS A 34 13.01 -1.99 -9.17
C HIS A 34 14.50 -1.58 -9.18
N ILE A 35 15.30 -2.13 -8.28
CA ILE A 35 16.73 -1.87 -8.20
C ILE A 35 17.44 -2.32 -9.49
N GLU A 36 17.09 -3.48 -10.03
CA GLU A 36 17.66 -3.96 -11.29
C GLU A 36 17.26 -3.09 -12.48
N MET A 37 16.01 -2.63 -12.56
CA MET A 37 15.56 -1.69 -13.59
C MET A 37 16.29 -0.34 -13.53
N LEU A 38 16.65 0.11 -12.33
CA LEU A 38 17.36 1.36 -12.11
C LEU A 38 18.87 1.21 -12.28
N ARG A 39 19.41 -0.01 -12.17
CA ARG A 39 20.84 -0.30 -12.17
C ARG A 39 21.53 -0.06 -13.53
N ASP A 40 20.77 -0.10 -14.64
CA ASP A 40 21.30 0.08 -15.98
C ASP A 40 21.55 1.57 -16.28
N GLY A 41 22.56 2.14 -15.62
CA GLY A 41 23.12 3.44 -15.97
C GLY A 41 22.30 4.65 -15.50
N LEU A 42 21.42 4.51 -14.47
CA LEU A 42 20.70 5.67 -13.91
C LEU A 42 21.66 6.72 -13.35
N ASP A 43 22.77 6.28 -12.76
CA ASP A 43 23.83 7.08 -12.16
C ASP A 43 24.61 7.91 -13.20
N VAL A 44 24.63 7.47 -14.46
CA VAL A 44 25.30 8.16 -15.57
C VAL A 44 24.35 8.93 -16.49
N ARG A 45 23.04 8.90 -16.22
CA ARG A 45 22.04 9.62 -17.00
C ARG A 45 22.01 11.10 -16.63
N ARG A 46 21.64 11.94 -17.60
CA ARG A 46 21.37 13.35 -17.31
C ARG A 46 20.18 13.48 -16.37
N THR A 47 20.19 14.43 -15.46
CA THR A 47 19.10 14.70 -14.51
C THR A 47 17.73 14.80 -15.20
N ARG A 48 17.67 15.45 -16.38
CA ARG A 48 16.43 15.56 -17.16
C ARG A 48 15.86 14.20 -17.52
N ASP A 49 16.70 13.26 -17.93
CA ASP A 49 16.29 11.92 -18.37
C ASP A 49 15.77 11.10 -17.17
N VAL A 50 16.42 11.26 -16.00
CA VAL A 50 15.96 10.67 -14.73
C VAL A 50 14.57 11.21 -14.33
N ILE A 51 14.37 12.53 -14.41
CA ILE A 51 13.07 13.16 -14.13
C ILE A 51 11.99 12.60 -15.07
N GLY A 52 12.29 12.47 -16.37
CA GLY A 52 11.36 11.91 -17.35
C GLY A 52 10.99 10.46 -17.04
N LEU A 53 11.97 9.63 -16.64
CA LEU A 53 11.73 8.24 -16.24
C LEU A 53 10.83 8.14 -15.01
N VAL A 54 11.10 8.95 -13.98
CA VAL A 54 10.27 8.98 -12.76
C VAL A 54 8.85 9.44 -13.09
N ALA A 55 8.68 10.50 -13.89
CA ALA A 55 7.37 11.01 -14.29
C ALA A 55 6.57 9.94 -15.06
N LYS A 56 7.21 9.24 -16.01
CA LYS A 56 6.59 8.15 -16.77
C LYS A 56 6.17 6.98 -15.86
N ALA A 57 7.02 6.59 -14.93
CA ALA A 57 6.71 5.54 -13.96
C ALA A 57 5.53 5.91 -13.06
N GLN A 58 5.46 7.16 -12.59
CA GLN A 58 4.34 7.65 -11.78
C GLN A 58 3.04 7.67 -12.59
N ALA A 59 3.06 8.12 -13.85
CA ALA A 59 1.88 8.11 -14.72
C ALA A 59 1.35 6.69 -14.95
N ALA A 60 2.26 5.71 -15.17
CA ALA A 60 1.89 4.32 -15.31
C ALA A 60 1.28 3.74 -14.01
N ALA A 61 1.85 4.07 -12.85
CA ALA A 61 1.32 3.65 -11.56
C ALA A 61 -0.09 4.22 -11.30
N CYS A 62 -0.33 5.49 -11.65
CA CYS A 62 -1.66 6.09 -11.54
C CYS A 62 -2.71 5.39 -12.44
N ALA A 63 -2.31 4.98 -13.66
CA ALA A 63 -3.21 4.28 -14.57
C ALA A 63 -3.68 2.94 -14.00
N THR A 64 -2.81 2.20 -13.30
CA THR A 64 -3.17 0.90 -12.70
C THR A 64 -4.25 1.00 -11.62
N VAL A 65 -4.38 2.15 -10.94
CA VAL A 65 -5.46 2.37 -9.97
C VAL A 65 -6.81 2.35 -10.66
N GLY A 66 -6.91 2.98 -11.85
CA GLY A 66 -8.13 2.97 -12.66
C GLY A 66 -8.54 1.56 -13.11
N ASP A 67 -7.55 0.71 -13.47
CA ASP A 67 -7.78 -0.68 -13.87
C ASP A 67 -8.39 -1.53 -12.72
N GLN A 68 -8.28 -1.03 -11.49
CA GLN A 68 -8.75 -1.72 -10.28
C GLN A 68 -10.00 -1.11 -9.65
N ALA A 69 -10.66 -0.21 -10.36
CA ALA A 69 -11.81 0.53 -9.85
C ALA A 69 -12.89 -0.39 -9.23
N ILE A 70 -13.19 -1.51 -9.87
CA ILE A 70 -14.21 -2.48 -9.39
C ILE A 70 -13.81 -3.08 -8.02
N ALA A 71 -12.54 -3.39 -7.86
CA ALA A 71 -12.05 -3.99 -6.63
C ALA A 71 -11.99 -2.98 -5.48
N ILE A 72 -11.56 -1.77 -5.81
CA ILE A 72 -11.53 -0.65 -4.87
C ILE A 72 -12.96 -0.32 -4.42
N GLU A 73 -13.91 -0.23 -5.36
CA GLU A 73 -15.33 -0.01 -5.09
C GLU A 73 -15.88 -1.06 -4.12
N ALA A 74 -15.67 -2.34 -4.40
CA ALA A 74 -16.15 -3.41 -3.54
C ALA A 74 -15.58 -3.32 -2.11
N PHE A 75 -14.30 -3.01 -1.97
CA PHE A 75 -13.67 -2.82 -0.66
C PHE A 75 -14.22 -1.57 0.06
N VAL A 76 -14.39 -0.45 -0.65
CA VAL A 76 -14.96 0.78 -0.09
C VAL A 76 -16.40 0.54 0.39
N ASP A 77 -17.20 -0.23 -0.35
CA ASP A 77 -18.53 -0.61 0.07
C ASP A 77 -18.54 -1.44 1.37
N ASP A 78 -17.55 -2.34 1.54
CA ASP A 78 -17.38 -3.07 2.79
C ASP A 78 -17.02 -2.14 3.95
N VAL A 79 -16.12 -1.18 3.74
CA VAL A 79 -15.78 -0.15 4.74
C VAL A 79 -16.99 0.66 5.15
N LEU A 80 -17.78 1.15 4.18
CA LEU A 80 -18.98 1.94 4.43
C LEU A 80 -20.01 1.17 5.23
N ARG A 81 -20.27 -0.10 4.86
CA ARG A 81 -21.18 -0.98 5.64
C ARG A 81 -20.72 -1.19 7.08
N GLY A 82 -19.42 -1.27 7.30
CA GLY A 82 -18.84 -1.32 8.64
C GLY A 82 -19.06 -0.03 9.41
N MET A 83 -18.74 1.10 8.82
CA MET A 83 -18.91 2.44 9.43
C MET A 83 -20.37 2.75 9.77
N GLU A 84 -21.35 2.34 8.93
CA GLU A 84 -22.78 2.47 9.22
C GLU A 84 -23.21 1.70 10.49
N ARG A 85 -22.46 0.66 10.89
CA ARG A 85 -22.66 -0.08 12.14
C ARG A 85 -21.82 0.47 13.31
N GLY A 86 -21.15 1.61 13.11
CA GLY A 86 -20.28 2.23 14.11
C GLY A 86 -18.85 1.70 14.12
N GLY A 87 -18.46 0.94 13.09
CA GLY A 87 -17.10 0.45 12.91
C GLY A 87 -16.13 1.50 12.38
N ARG A 88 -14.87 1.15 12.31
CA ARG A 88 -13.73 2.00 11.98
C ARG A 88 -12.94 1.41 10.82
N LEU A 89 -12.17 2.26 10.12
CA LEU A 89 -11.13 1.81 9.20
C LEU A 89 -9.78 1.86 9.90
N ILE A 90 -9.08 0.75 9.97
CA ILE A 90 -7.77 0.64 10.60
C ILE A 90 -6.73 0.25 9.54
N TYR A 91 -5.73 1.11 9.35
CA TYR A 91 -4.57 0.80 8.50
C TYR A 91 -3.50 0.08 9.31
N LEU A 92 -2.92 -0.96 8.73
CA LEU A 92 -1.73 -1.65 9.26
C LEU A 92 -0.59 -1.54 8.25
N GLY A 93 0.57 -1.07 8.65
CA GLY A 93 1.72 -1.00 7.77
C GLY A 93 3.04 -0.95 8.50
N ALA A 94 4.14 -1.25 7.81
CA ALA A 94 5.49 -1.08 8.29
C ALA A 94 6.25 -0.07 7.42
N GLY A 95 7.24 0.61 7.99
CA GLY A 95 8.07 1.56 7.26
C GLY A 95 7.26 2.63 6.52
N THR A 96 7.54 2.83 5.24
CA THR A 96 6.84 3.83 4.40
C THR A 96 5.34 3.52 4.25
N SER A 97 4.97 2.25 4.12
CA SER A 97 3.56 1.84 4.02
C SER A 97 2.78 2.22 5.28
N GLY A 98 3.35 2.00 6.47
CA GLY A 98 2.74 2.42 7.74
C GLY A 98 2.63 3.94 7.86
N ARG A 99 3.66 4.69 7.42
CA ARG A 99 3.62 6.17 7.41
C ARG A 99 2.51 6.70 6.51
N LEU A 100 2.27 6.08 5.35
CA LEU A 100 1.17 6.46 4.46
C LEU A 100 -0.18 6.23 5.10
N GLY A 101 -0.40 5.10 5.78
CA GLY A 101 -1.64 4.84 6.52
C GLY A 101 -1.88 5.82 7.67
N VAL A 102 -0.84 6.14 8.44
CA VAL A 102 -0.95 7.15 9.51
C VAL A 102 -1.19 8.55 8.95
N LEU A 103 -0.53 8.92 7.84
CA LEU A 103 -0.75 10.20 7.18
C LEU A 103 -2.21 10.34 6.74
N ASP A 104 -2.74 9.35 6.03
CA ASP A 104 -4.13 9.38 5.56
C ASP A 104 -5.11 9.47 6.73
N ALA A 105 -4.94 8.66 7.77
CA ALA A 105 -5.76 8.70 8.98
C ALA A 105 -5.73 10.08 9.66
N SER A 106 -4.56 10.73 9.73
CA SER A 106 -4.40 12.04 10.38
C SER A 106 -5.06 13.19 9.61
N GLU A 107 -5.22 13.02 8.30
CA GLU A 107 -5.85 14.05 7.44
C GLU A 107 -7.38 13.93 7.38
N CYS A 108 -7.96 12.80 7.82
CA CYS A 108 -9.42 12.62 7.82
C CYS A 108 -10.17 13.64 8.69
N PRO A 109 -9.79 13.91 9.94
CA PRO A 109 -10.49 14.91 10.78
C PRO A 109 -10.47 16.33 10.19
N PRO A 110 -9.32 16.92 9.80
CA PRO A 110 -9.30 18.29 9.29
C PRO A 110 -9.94 18.42 7.91
N THR A 111 -9.94 17.37 7.08
CA THR A 111 -10.45 17.41 5.72
C THR A 111 -11.95 17.12 5.65
N PHE A 112 -12.42 16.15 6.42
CA PHE A 112 -13.79 15.65 6.34
C PHE A 112 -14.61 15.91 7.61
N GLY A 113 -13.99 16.44 8.67
CA GLY A 113 -14.67 16.66 9.95
C GLY A 113 -15.03 15.35 10.68
N SER A 114 -14.37 14.24 10.35
CA SER A 114 -14.59 12.95 11.01
C SER A 114 -14.07 12.98 12.46
N ALA A 115 -14.61 12.10 13.32
CA ALA A 115 -13.99 11.85 14.60
C ALA A 115 -12.58 11.21 14.41
N PRO A 116 -11.58 11.55 15.24
CA PRO A 116 -10.23 11.02 15.11
C PRO A 116 -10.16 9.48 15.15
N GLU A 117 -11.12 8.86 15.82
CA GLU A 117 -11.21 7.41 15.99
C GLU A 117 -11.83 6.70 14.78
N THR A 118 -12.40 7.43 13.82
CA THR A 118 -13.07 6.84 12.64
C THR A 118 -12.09 6.14 11.69
N VAL A 119 -10.91 6.75 11.51
CA VAL A 119 -9.82 6.18 10.70
C VAL A 119 -8.55 6.19 11.53
N ILE A 120 -7.92 5.03 11.69
CA ILE A 120 -6.77 4.83 12.57
C ILE A 120 -5.61 4.26 11.76
N GLY A 121 -4.41 4.82 11.92
CA GLY A 121 -3.19 4.28 11.33
C GLY A 121 -2.31 3.62 12.39
N LEU A 122 -1.99 2.35 12.22
CA LEU A 122 -1.04 1.61 13.04
C LEU A 122 0.22 1.30 12.24
N ILE A 123 1.38 1.61 12.81
CA ILE A 123 2.68 1.38 12.21
C ILE A 123 3.54 0.45 13.06
N ALA A 124 4.22 -0.51 12.45
CA ALA A 124 5.20 -1.35 13.14
C ALA A 124 6.30 -0.49 13.79
N GLY A 125 6.56 -0.68 15.06
CA GLY A 125 7.48 0.15 15.86
C GLY A 125 6.83 1.41 16.47
N GLY A 126 5.52 1.63 16.27
CA GLY A 126 4.74 2.72 16.88
C GLY A 126 5.20 4.11 16.42
N ASP A 127 4.85 5.14 17.18
CA ASP A 127 5.09 6.57 16.81
C ASP A 127 6.56 6.91 16.54
N THR A 128 7.48 6.21 17.18
CA THR A 128 8.93 6.39 16.93
C THR A 128 9.27 6.07 15.47
N ALA A 129 8.62 5.06 14.89
CA ALA A 129 8.84 4.63 13.51
C ALA A 129 8.32 5.63 12.47
N LEU A 130 7.52 6.62 12.85
CA LEU A 130 7.12 7.71 11.96
C LEU A 130 8.32 8.59 11.56
N ARG A 131 9.30 8.75 12.46
CA ARG A 131 10.44 9.65 12.29
C ARG A 131 11.76 8.94 12.08
N THR A 132 11.90 7.74 12.65
CA THR A 132 13.14 6.97 12.63
C THR A 132 12.85 5.57 12.09
N SER A 133 13.71 5.03 11.20
CA SER A 133 13.56 3.66 10.74
C SER A 133 13.70 2.71 11.93
N SER A 134 12.74 1.80 12.09
CA SER A 134 12.79 0.72 13.09
C SER A 134 12.93 -0.60 12.34
N GLU A 135 14.16 -1.08 12.23
CA GLU A 135 14.42 -2.39 11.61
C GLU A 135 14.02 -3.52 12.58
N GLY A 136 13.56 -4.63 12.03
CA GLY A 136 13.21 -5.84 12.79
C GLY A 136 11.82 -5.84 13.45
N THR A 137 11.14 -4.70 13.60
CA THR A 137 9.77 -4.68 14.14
C THR A 137 8.73 -5.19 13.15
N GLU A 138 9.04 -5.18 11.86
CA GLU A 138 8.17 -5.66 10.78
C GLU A 138 8.17 -7.18 10.62
N ASP A 139 9.16 -7.86 11.21
CA ASP A 139 9.35 -9.31 11.09
C ASP A 139 8.52 -10.11 12.12
N ASP A 140 7.97 -9.47 13.14
CA ASP A 140 7.14 -10.14 14.15
C ASP A 140 5.68 -10.26 13.68
N PRO A 141 5.19 -11.48 13.33
CA PRO A 141 3.83 -11.68 12.88
C PRO A 141 2.78 -11.46 13.99
N HIS A 142 3.18 -11.37 15.25
CA HIS A 142 2.29 -11.15 16.38
C HIS A 142 2.34 -9.69 16.89
N GLY A 143 3.24 -8.87 16.37
CA GLY A 143 3.48 -7.52 16.88
C GLY A 143 2.29 -6.56 16.76
N ALA A 144 1.35 -6.80 15.86
CA ALA A 144 0.11 -6.01 15.75
C ALA A 144 -1.00 -6.48 16.69
N THR A 145 -0.92 -7.70 17.25
CA THR A 145 -2.03 -8.33 17.99
C THR A 145 -2.44 -7.51 19.21
N ALA A 146 -1.50 -7.09 20.03
CA ALA A 146 -1.77 -6.31 21.22
C ALA A 146 -2.43 -4.96 20.88
N LEU A 147 -2.00 -4.29 19.82
CA LEU A 147 -2.58 -3.02 19.37
C LEU A 147 -4.03 -3.20 18.91
N LEU A 148 -4.34 -4.30 18.23
CA LEU A 148 -5.71 -4.63 17.81
C LEU A 148 -6.58 -5.04 19.01
N GLU A 149 -6.00 -5.64 20.05
CA GLU A 149 -6.67 -5.94 21.32
C GLU A 149 -7.00 -4.66 22.07
N ASP A 150 -6.05 -3.74 22.20
CA ASP A 150 -6.26 -2.44 22.86
C ASP A 150 -7.33 -1.59 22.16
N LEU A 151 -7.48 -1.75 20.84
CA LEU A 151 -8.54 -1.10 20.07
C LEU A 151 -9.90 -1.81 20.19
N ASP A 152 -9.97 -2.97 20.82
CA ASP A 152 -11.20 -3.78 20.94
C ASP A 152 -11.88 -3.98 19.56
N ILE A 153 -11.14 -4.58 18.61
CA ILE A 153 -11.60 -4.79 17.24
C ILE A 153 -12.83 -5.69 17.21
N THR A 154 -13.84 -5.27 16.45
CA THR A 154 -15.12 -5.95 16.28
C THR A 154 -15.40 -6.34 14.81
N ASP A 155 -16.52 -7.01 14.56
CA ASP A 155 -17.02 -7.37 13.23
C ASP A 155 -17.57 -6.18 12.43
N ALA A 156 -17.73 -5.02 13.05
CA ALA A 156 -18.06 -3.75 12.38
C ALA A 156 -16.82 -3.06 11.80
N ASP A 157 -15.62 -3.36 12.32
CA ASP A 157 -14.38 -2.73 11.88
C ASP A 157 -13.87 -3.31 10.57
N THR A 158 -13.12 -2.49 9.83
CA THR A 158 -12.39 -2.90 8.64
C THR A 158 -10.90 -2.65 8.84
N VAL A 159 -10.07 -3.66 8.60
CA VAL A 159 -8.61 -3.59 8.72
C VAL A 159 -7.96 -3.75 7.36
N LEU A 160 -7.24 -2.70 6.92
CA LEU A 160 -6.50 -2.69 5.66
C LEU A 160 -5.00 -2.75 5.93
N GLY A 161 -4.37 -3.88 5.59
CA GLY A 161 -2.93 -4.00 5.57
C GLY A 161 -2.34 -3.33 4.33
N ILE A 162 -1.24 -2.60 4.51
CA ILE A 162 -0.49 -1.95 3.44
C ILE A 162 0.92 -2.53 3.44
N ALA A 163 1.25 -3.28 2.38
CA ALA A 163 2.56 -3.91 2.22
C ALA A 163 2.92 -3.98 0.74
N ALA A 164 3.89 -3.18 0.27
CA ALA A 164 4.26 -3.12 -1.14
C ALA A 164 4.60 -4.50 -1.74
N GLY A 165 5.36 -5.32 -1.02
CA GLY A 165 5.68 -6.70 -1.40
C GLY A 165 4.60 -7.73 -1.06
N GLY A 166 3.59 -7.36 -0.28
CA GLY A 166 2.50 -8.25 0.14
C GLY A 166 2.88 -9.34 1.15
N THR A 167 4.07 -9.30 1.73
CA THR A 167 4.63 -10.39 2.56
C THR A 167 5.12 -9.97 3.94
N THR A 168 4.99 -8.71 4.32
CA THR A 168 5.45 -8.18 5.62
C THR A 168 4.78 -8.94 6.78
N PRO A 169 5.54 -9.69 7.61
CA PRO A 169 4.96 -10.58 8.63
C PRO A 169 4.06 -9.85 9.61
N TRP A 170 4.46 -8.67 10.09
CA TRP A 170 3.67 -7.85 11.00
C TRP A 170 2.29 -7.49 10.43
N VAL A 171 2.23 -7.13 9.14
CA VAL A 171 0.99 -6.77 8.45
C VAL A 171 0.10 -7.99 8.25
N ILE A 172 0.66 -9.09 7.74
CA ILE A 172 -0.09 -10.33 7.49
C ILE A 172 -0.63 -10.92 8.79
N GLY A 173 0.20 -10.94 9.84
CA GLY A 173 -0.23 -11.40 11.18
C GLY A 173 -1.33 -10.53 11.77
N GLY A 174 -1.24 -9.20 11.62
CA GLY A 174 -2.29 -8.27 12.06
C GLY A 174 -3.61 -8.47 11.32
N ILE A 175 -3.58 -8.66 9.99
CA ILE A 175 -4.77 -9.02 9.19
C ILE A 175 -5.39 -10.32 9.69
N ALA A 176 -4.57 -11.36 9.94
CA ALA A 176 -5.06 -12.64 10.45
C ALA A 176 -5.70 -12.50 11.84
N ALA A 177 -5.10 -11.72 12.73
CA ALA A 177 -5.64 -11.44 14.06
C ALA A 177 -6.96 -10.67 14.01
N ALA A 178 -7.09 -9.67 13.14
CA ALA A 178 -8.33 -8.91 12.92
C ALA A 178 -9.45 -9.81 12.37
N LYS A 179 -9.13 -10.65 11.40
CA LYS A 179 -10.08 -11.62 10.82
C LYS A 179 -10.61 -12.60 11.87
N GLN A 180 -9.78 -13.08 12.79
CA GLN A 180 -10.21 -13.95 13.89
C GLN A 180 -11.24 -13.28 14.82
N ARG A 181 -11.26 -11.94 14.85
CA ARG A 181 -12.23 -11.13 15.60
C ARG A 181 -13.49 -10.78 14.80
N GLY A 182 -13.58 -11.28 13.57
CA GLY A 182 -14.72 -11.06 12.67
C GLY A 182 -14.63 -9.79 11.82
N ALA A 183 -13.58 -8.98 11.95
CA ALA A 183 -13.41 -7.76 11.17
C ALA A 183 -13.29 -8.06 9.67
N THR A 184 -13.81 -7.16 8.83
CA THR A 184 -13.53 -7.16 7.40
C THR A 184 -12.05 -6.85 7.20
N THR A 185 -11.38 -7.61 6.29
CA THR A 185 -9.94 -7.45 6.10
C THR A 185 -9.58 -7.27 4.63
N GLY A 186 -8.58 -6.43 4.35
CA GLY A 186 -8.02 -6.22 3.03
C GLY A 186 -6.49 -6.11 3.06
N LEU A 187 -5.86 -6.32 1.91
CA LEU A 187 -4.43 -6.11 1.71
C LEU A 187 -4.21 -5.25 0.46
N LEU A 188 -3.56 -4.10 0.64
CA LEU A 188 -3.04 -3.27 -0.44
C LEU A 188 -1.58 -3.63 -0.71
N THR A 189 -1.31 -4.11 -1.92
CA THR A 189 0.04 -4.54 -2.32
C THR A 189 0.34 -4.12 -3.76
N CYS A 190 1.63 -3.98 -4.10
CA CYS A 190 2.13 -3.75 -5.46
C CYS A 190 2.70 -5.04 -6.09
N ALA A 191 2.59 -6.18 -5.43
CA ALA A 191 3.08 -7.47 -5.91
C ALA A 191 1.92 -8.37 -6.35
N SER A 192 2.15 -9.17 -7.38
CA SER A 192 1.29 -10.31 -7.67
C SER A 192 1.57 -11.39 -6.63
N LEU A 193 0.55 -11.81 -5.90
CA LEU A 193 0.64 -12.92 -4.97
C LEU A 193 0.29 -14.21 -5.73
N GLU A 194 1.27 -15.11 -5.92
CA GLU A 194 1.05 -16.43 -6.51
C GLU A 194 1.56 -17.53 -5.59
N PRO A 195 0.76 -18.58 -5.31
CA PRO A 195 -0.68 -18.62 -5.61
C PRO A 195 -1.45 -17.61 -4.77
N PRO A 196 -2.55 -17.05 -5.30
CA PRO A 196 -3.37 -16.17 -4.51
C PRO A 196 -3.85 -16.93 -3.26
N PRO A 197 -3.77 -16.34 -2.04
CA PRO A 197 -4.34 -16.95 -0.85
C PRO A 197 -5.82 -17.27 -1.10
N ARG A 198 -6.30 -18.40 -0.61
CA ARG A 198 -7.71 -18.82 -0.81
C ARG A 198 -8.57 -18.35 0.36
N PRO A 199 -9.74 -17.72 0.10
CA PRO A 199 -10.25 -17.27 -1.19
C PRO A 199 -9.37 -16.17 -1.79
N ALA A 200 -9.31 -16.11 -3.12
CA ALA A 200 -8.35 -15.31 -3.86
C ALA A 200 -8.40 -13.85 -3.44
N PRO A 201 -7.28 -13.29 -2.94
CA PRO A 201 -7.16 -11.85 -2.86
C PRO A 201 -7.13 -11.29 -4.27
N LEU A 202 -7.65 -10.09 -4.44
CA LEU A 202 -7.53 -9.37 -5.69
C LEU A 202 -6.06 -8.97 -5.88
N CYS A 203 -5.35 -9.63 -6.77
CA CYS A 203 -3.98 -9.29 -7.13
C CYS A 203 -3.97 -8.37 -8.34
N LEU A 204 -3.39 -7.20 -8.18
CA LEU A 204 -3.11 -6.29 -9.28
C LEU A 204 -1.67 -6.42 -9.75
N PRO A 205 -1.40 -6.35 -11.07
CA PRO A 205 -0.03 -6.45 -11.58
C PRO A 205 0.91 -5.35 -11.07
N THR A 206 0.39 -4.29 -10.44
CA THR A 206 1.19 -3.20 -9.86
C THR A 206 0.60 -2.54 -8.61
N ALA A 207 -0.65 -2.79 -8.26
CA ALA A 207 -1.26 -2.42 -6.98
C ALA A 207 -2.49 -3.29 -6.75
N SER A 208 -2.63 -3.94 -5.60
CA SER A 208 -3.78 -4.79 -5.30
C SER A 208 -4.42 -4.40 -3.99
N ILE A 209 -5.74 -4.17 -4.01
CA ILE A 209 -6.55 -4.25 -2.80
C ILE A 209 -7.25 -5.60 -2.84
N SER A 210 -7.03 -6.43 -1.82
CA SER A 210 -7.67 -7.74 -1.69
C SER A 210 -8.55 -7.75 -0.47
N SER A 211 -9.84 -8.03 -0.63
CA SER A 211 -10.65 -8.47 0.50
C SER A 211 -10.31 -9.93 0.80
N ILE A 212 -9.88 -10.22 2.01
CA ILE A 212 -9.59 -11.58 2.48
C ILE A 212 -10.82 -12.05 3.27
N ASN A 213 -11.74 -12.73 2.58
CA ASN A 213 -12.88 -13.40 3.22
C ASN A 213 -12.46 -14.75 3.80
#